data_7d7f6ddca74f7a13cc1a22157998d2d4
#
_entry.id   7d7f6ddca74f7a13cc1a22157998d2d4
#
_cell.length_a   1.000
_cell.length_b   1.000
_cell.length_c   1.000
_cell.angle_alpha   90.00
_cell.angle_beta   90.00
_cell.angle_gamma   90.00
#
_symmetry.space_group_name_H-M   'P 1'
#
loop_
_entity.id
_entity.type
_entity.pdbx_description
1 polymer ?
#
loop_
_entity_poly.entity_id
_entity_poly.type
_entity_poly.pdbx_seq_one_letter_code
_entity_poly.pdbx_strand_id
1 'polypeptide(L)'
;MTNPVPKPPFSPVVSRGRSAQLLERAAHALRTQRFAEAEQLAAEVLKGSRTDTAAASILAHALLALDRAGEAIVPLEKVARRTGDAGIETLLGAALGSAGRRAEAIEQLRLTTARRPPFLPAFQELAGQLAKAGRIDEAIAVVEGALALAPESIDLQLDLARLHLQRNDRSKARAILSAARDAAPGRPEIWIELARALLLDGEYAAAADAYRHALAHRPDDASTRADLAACLLEMGDREAGEANLRSAFRSGSHMLGRANHALVASSHGRFFFRPSAVVKFLQG
;
A
#
# COMPACT_ATOMS: atom_id res chain seq x y z
N MET A 1 45.60 -33.06 -37.99
CA MET A 1 45.57 -31.71 -37.40
C MET A 1 44.23 -31.08 -37.79
N THR A 2 43.25 -31.18 -36.92
CA THR A 2 41.89 -30.62 -37.12
C THR A 2 41.85 -29.25 -36.44
N ASN A 3 41.68 -28.18 -37.26
CA ASN A 3 41.47 -26.84 -36.76
C ASN A 3 40.16 -26.71 -35.96
N PRO A 4 40.12 -26.06 -34.81
CA PRO A 4 38.87 -25.80 -34.10
C PRO A 4 38.09 -24.70 -34.82
N VAL A 5 36.79 -24.98 -35.08
CA VAL A 5 35.81 -24.05 -35.64
C VAL A 5 35.61 -22.90 -34.62
N PRO A 6 35.75 -21.61 -35.03
CA PRO A 6 35.52 -20.49 -34.11
C PRO A 6 34.02 -20.40 -33.78
N LYS A 7 33.70 -20.28 -32.48
CA LYS A 7 32.34 -19.99 -31.99
C LYS A 7 31.90 -18.63 -32.56
N PRO A 8 30.66 -18.50 -33.09
CA PRO A 8 30.16 -17.22 -33.58
C PRO A 8 30.08 -16.21 -32.42
N PRO A 9 30.41 -14.92 -32.67
CA PRO A 9 30.30 -13.88 -31.69
C PRO A 9 28.83 -13.69 -31.28
N PHE A 10 28.56 -13.71 -29.98
CA PHE A 10 27.23 -13.38 -29.43
C PHE A 10 26.88 -11.95 -29.86
N SER A 11 25.90 -11.80 -30.77
CA SER A 11 25.45 -10.48 -31.25
C SER A 11 24.68 -9.75 -30.13
N PRO A 12 25.11 -8.55 -29.72
CA PRO A 12 24.50 -7.77 -28.64
C PRO A 12 23.05 -7.36 -28.94
N VAL A 13 22.64 -7.36 -30.20
CA VAL A 13 21.25 -7.03 -30.61
C VAL A 13 20.25 -8.13 -30.25
N VAL A 14 20.64 -9.40 -30.35
CA VAL A 14 19.75 -10.54 -30.02
C VAL A 14 19.54 -10.62 -28.49
N SER A 15 20.53 -10.25 -27.68
CA SER A 15 20.43 -10.25 -26.23
C SER A 15 19.50 -9.13 -25.70
N ARG A 16 19.50 -7.94 -26.32
CA ARG A 16 18.61 -6.82 -25.95
C ARG A 16 17.14 -7.12 -26.24
N GLY A 17 16.82 -7.73 -27.39
CA GLY A 17 15.45 -8.14 -27.71
C GLY A 17 14.90 -9.16 -26.71
N ARG A 18 15.72 -10.14 -26.34
CA ARG A 18 15.35 -11.16 -25.34
C ARG A 18 15.11 -10.54 -23.95
N SER A 19 15.98 -9.64 -23.51
CA SER A 19 15.82 -8.96 -22.20
C SER A 19 14.54 -8.11 -22.17
N ALA A 20 14.21 -7.38 -23.24
CA ALA A 20 12.98 -6.60 -23.33
C ALA A 20 11.72 -7.48 -23.21
N GLN A 21 11.69 -8.62 -23.93
CA GLN A 21 10.58 -9.58 -23.83
C GLN A 21 10.44 -10.18 -22.42
N LEU A 22 11.57 -10.49 -21.75
CA LEU A 22 11.55 -10.99 -20.38
C LEU A 22 11.02 -9.94 -19.40
N LEU A 23 11.39 -8.66 -19.58
CA LEU A 23 10.87 -7.55 -18.76
C LEU A 23 9.36 -7.36 -18.93
N GLU A 24 8.87 -7.36 -20.17
CA GLU A 24 7.42 -7.26 -20.42
C GLU A 24 6.64 -8.41 -19.76
N ARG A 25 7.14 -9.63 -19.87
CA ARG A 25 6.55 -10.81 -19.22
C ARG A 25 6.62 -10.70 -17.70
N ALA A 26 7.74 -10.24 -17.14
CA ALA A 26 7.91 -10.03 -15.71
C ALA A 26 6.93 -8.97 -15.18
N ALA A 27 6.79 -7.84 -15.89
CA ALA A 27 5.84 -6.79 -15.55
C ALA A 27 4.38 -7.29 -15.65
N HIS A 28 4.07 -8.09 -16.66
CA HIS A 28 2.75 -8.72 -16.77
C HIS A 28 2.48 -9.71 -15.62
N ALA A 29 3.45 -10.56 -15.28
CA ALA A 29 3.34 -11.49 -14.15
C ALA A 29 3.12 -10.75 -12.83
N LEU A 30 3.84 -9.63 -12.61
CA LEU A 30 3.66 -8.78 -11.42
C LEU A 30 2.23 -8.21 -11.36
N ARG A 31 1.72 -7.64 -12.46
CA ARG A 31 0.34 -7.08 -12.51
C ARG A 31 -0.74 -8.14 -12.30
N THR A 32 -0.49 -9.38 -12.71
CA THR A 32 -1.42 -10.51 -12.54
C THR A 32 -1.15 -11.30 -11.24
N GLN A 33 -0.38 -10.73 -10.31
CA GLN A 33 -0.05 -11.30 -9.00
C GLN A 33 0.65 -12.66 -9.04
N ARG A 34 1.27 -13.00 -10.17
CA ARG A 34 2.11 -14.20 -10.32
C ARG A 34 3.54 -13.88 -9.85
N PHE A 35 3.68 -13.59 -8.54
CA PHE A 35 4.90 -13.02 -7.97
C PHE A 35 6.13 -13.91 -8.15
N ALA A 36 6.01 -15.24 -7.99
CA ALA A 36 7.13 -16.16 -8.19
C ALA A 36 7.64 -16.17 -9.66
N GLU A 37 6.74 -16.05 -10.64
CA GLU A 37 7.12 -15.93 -12.05
C GLU A 37 7.78 -14.57 -12.32
N ALA A 38 7.24 -13.49 -11.75
CA ALA A 38 7.82 -12.16 -11.88
C ALA A 38 9.25 -12.11 -11.31
N GLU A 39 9.48 -12.71 -10.14
CA GLU A 39 10.79 -12.86 -9.52
C GLU A 39 11.78 -13.57 -10.45
N GLN A 40 11.42 -14.75 -10.97
CA GLN A 40 12.31 -15.55 -11.83
C GLN A 40 12.71 -14.80 -13.10
N LEU A 41 11.72 -14.19 -13.78
CA LEU A 41 11.96 -13.46 -15.03
C LEU A 41 12.83 -12.20 -14.80
N ALA A 42 12.56 -11.43 -13.74
CA ALA A 42 13.33 -10.26 -13.38
C ALA A 42 14.77 -10.63 -12.97
N ALA A 43 14.96 -11.70 -12.22
CA ALA A 43 16.28 -12.20 -11.85
C ALA A 43 17.08 -12.68 -13.08
N GLU A 44 16.44 -13.27 -14.10
CA GLU A 44 17.10 -13.64 -15.34
C GLU A 44 17.60 -12.42 -16.11
N VAL A 45 16.82 -11.34 -16.18
CA VAL A 45 17.27 -10.07 -16.78
C VAL A 45 18.46 -9.50 -16.03
N LEU A 46 18.46 -9.50 -14.71
CA LEU A 46 19.56 -8.99 -13.89
C LEU A 46 20.85 -9.80 -14.01
N LYS A 47 20.81 -11.08 -14.39
CA LYS A 47 22.01 -11.85 -14.75
C LYS A 47 22.70 -11.29 -15.98
N GLY A 48 21.93 -10.84 -16.98
CA GLY A 48 22.46 -10.23 -18.20
C GLY A 48 22.77 -8.74 -18.09
N SER A 49 21.95 -8.00 -17.33
CA SER A 49 22.06 -6.55 -17.12
C SER A 49 21.97 -6.22 -15.63
N ARG A 50 23.12 -6.20 -14.95
CA ARG A 50 23.22 -6.05 -13.48
C ARG A 50 22.79 -4.67 -12.96
N THR A 51 22.47 -3.72 -13.84
CA THR A 51 22.06 -2.34 -13.52
C THR A 51 20.71 -1.98 -14.09
N ASP A 52 19.94 -2.98 -14.54
CA ASP A 52 18.60 -2.77 -15.07
C ASP A 52 17.64 -2.40 -13.92
N THR A 53 17.26 -1.11 -13.89
CA THR A 53 16.39 -0.56 -12.84
C THR A 53 14.97 -1.12 -12.91
N ALA A 54 14.44 -1.38 -14.12
CA ALA A 54 13.11 -1.95 -14.28
C ALA A 54 13.06 -3.40 -13.77
N ALA A 55 14.08 -4.22 -14.09
CA ALA A 55 14.18 -5.57 -13.57
C ALA A 55 14.36 -5.58 -12.04
N ALA A 56 15.20 -4.69 -11.49
CA ALA A 56 15.38 -4.57 -10.05
C ALA A 56 14.09 -4.15 -9.32
N SER A 57 13.33 -3.22 -9.90
CA SER A 57 12.04 -2.79 -9.38
C SER A 57 11.03 -3.95 -9.36
N ILE A 58 10.90 -4.68 -10.47
CA ILE A 58 9.99 -5.84 -10.55
C ILE A 58 10.38 -6.93 -9.55
N LEU A 59 11.68 -7.24 -9.44
CA LEU A 59 12.20 -8.21 -8.48
C LEU A 59 11.86 -7.80 -7.04
N ALA A 60 12.09 -6.53 -6.70
CA ALA A 60 11.81 -6.02 -5.37
C ALA A 60 10.32 -6.11 -5.01
N HIS A 61 9.42 -5.66 -5.92
CA HIS A 61 7.99 -5.75 -5.68
C HIS A 61 7.51 -7.20 -5.55
N ALA A 62 8.04 -8.12 -6.37
CA ALA A 62 7.71 -9.53 -6.27
C ALA A 62 8.14 -10.14 -4.92
N LEU A 63 9.37 -9.85 -4.48
CA LEU A 63 9.89 -10.34 -3.19
C LEU A 63 9.17 -9.73 -1.99
N LEU A 64 8.81 -8.43 -2.05
CA LEU A 64 7.98 -7.79 -1.03
C LEU A 64 6.60 -8.44 -0.92
N ALA A 65 5.97 -8.74 -2.06
CA ALA A 65 4.66 -9.40 -2.08
C ALA A 65 4.70 -10.87 -1.61
N LEU A 66 5.88 -11.52 -1.68
CA LEU A 66 6.13 -12.88 -1.19
C LEU A 66 6.59 -12.90 0.28
N ASP A 67 6.61 -11.76 0.97
CA ASP A 67 7.14 -11.60 2.34
C ASP A 67 8.63 -12.00 2.48
N ARG A 68 9.39 -11.83 1.39
CA ARG A 68 10.82 -12.14 1.28
C ARG A 68 11.66 -10.87 1.07
N ALA A 69 11.29 -9.79 1.74
CA ALA A 69 11.89 -8.46 1.59
C ALA A 69 13.42 -8.45 1.75
N GLY A 70 13.96 -9.27 2.66
CA GLY A 70 15.39 -9.37 2.91
C GLY A 70 16.21 -9.76 1.67
N GLU A 71 15.65 -10.57 0.77
CA GLU A 71 16.32 -11.02 -0.46
C GLU A 71 16.41 -9.92 -1.52
N ALA A 72 15.56 -8.90 -1.45
CA ALA A 72 15.60 -7.75 -2.35
C ALA A 72 16.73 -6.76 -2.02
N ILE A 73 17.23 -6.72 -0.78
CA ILE A 73 18.16 -5.69 -0.30
C ILE A 73 19.44 -5.69 -1.13
N VAL A 74 20.14 -6.81 -1.23
CA VAL A 74 21.43 -6.89 -1.93
C VAL A 74 21.34 -6.56 -3.43
N PRO A 75 20.35 -7.07 -4.20
CA PRO A 75 20.12 -6.62 -5.57
C PRO A 75 19.88 -5.13 -5.69
N LEU A 76 19.00 -4.56 -4.84
CA LEU A 76 18.68 -3.12 -4.87
C LEU A 76 19.88 -2.25 -4.52
N GLU A 77 20.67 -2.60 -3.49
CA GLU A 77 21.91 -1.88 -3.16
C GLU A 77 22.90 -1.83 -4.33
N LYS A 78 23.06 -2.95 -5.04
CA LYS A 78 23.98 -3.02 -6.19
C LYS A 78 23.54 -2.09 -7.33
N VAL A 79 22.23 -2.04 -7.59
CA VAL A 79 21.68 -1.18 -8.64
C VAL A 79 21.71 0.27 -8.19
N ALA A 80 21.25 0.59 -6.99
CA ALA A 80 21.24 1.94 -6.42
C ALA A 80 22.62 2.61 -6.48
N ARG A 81 23.67 1.92 -6.01
CA ARG A 81 25.06 2.44 -6.03
C ARG A 81 25.58 2.77 -7.42
N ARG A 82 25.08 2.10 -8.45
CA ARG A 82 25.56 2.28 -9.84
C ARG A 82 24.74 3.28 -10.66
N THR A 83 23.45 3.38 -10.37
CA THR A 83 22.52 4.19 -11.14
C THR A 83 22.17 5.50 -10.46
N GLY A 84 22.21 5.55 -9.15
CA GLY A 84 21.73 6.67 -8.37
C GLY A 84 20.22 6.94 -8.58
N ASP A 85 19.45 5.92 -8.98
CA ASP A 85 18.02 6.02 -9.25
C ASP A 85 17.23 6.15 -7.93
N ALA A 86 16.52 7.26 -7.76
CA ALA A 86 15.76 7.55 -6.53
C ALA A 86 14.61 6.54 -6.30
N GLY A 87 14.03 5.98 -7.37
CA GLY A 87 13.00 4.93 -7.26
C GLY A 87 13.58 3.64 -6.68
N ILE A 88 14.76 3.21 -7.15
CA ILE A 88 15.46 2.04 -6.62
C ILE A 88 15.90 2.26 -5.17
N GLU A 89 16.38 3.46 -4.83
CA GLU A 89 16.74 3.79 -3.44
C GLU A 89 15.52 3.81 -2.51
N THR A 90 14.36 4.27 -3.01
CA THR A 90 13.10 4.21 -2.26
C THR A 90 12.66 2.76 -2.03
N LEU A 91 12.75 1.91 -3.06
CA LEU A 91 12.47 0.47 -2.91
C LEU A 91 13.45 -0.22 -1.95
N LEU A 92 14.72 0.20 -1.92
CA LEU A 92 15.69 -0.29 -0.93
C LEU A 92 15.23 0.08 0.49
N GLY A 93 14.79 1.32 0.70
CA GLY A 93 14.21 1.75 1.97
C GLY A 93 13.00 0.92 2.38
N ALA A 94 12.07 0.67 1.46
CA ALA A 94 10.91 -0.17 1.70
C ALA A 94 11.30 -1.62 2.04
N ALA A 95 12.25 -2.21 1.31
CA ALA A 95 12.75 -3.56 1.57
C ALA A 95 13.45 -3.68 2.93
N LEU A 96 14.28 -2.70 3.30
CA LEU A 96 14.91 -2.62 4.62
C LEU A 96 13.86 -2.54 5.73
N GLY A 97 12.86 -1.67 5.58
CA GLY A 97 11.78 -1.51 6.55
C GLY A 97 10.95 -2.78 6.73
N SER A 98 10.61 -3.47 5.64
CA SER A 98 9.85 -4.73 5.64
C SER A 98 10.68 -5.89 6.21
N ALA A 99 12.00 -5.88 6.02
CA ALA A 99 12.92 -6.85 6.62
C ALA A 99 13.22 -6.57 8.12
N GLY A 100 12.54 -5.60 8.75
CA GLY A 100 12.75 -5.24 10.16
C GLY A 100 13.93 -4.30 10.42
N ARG A 101 14.71 -3.93 9.39
CA ARG A 101 15.89 -3.03 9.48
C ARG A 101 15.45 -1.56 9.39
N ARG A 102 14.48 -1.16 10.23
CA ARG A 102 13.79 0.14 10.11
C ARG A 102 14.71 1.34 10.28
N ALA A 103 15.69 1.27 11.17
CA ALA A 103 16.65 2.36 11.35
C ALA A 103 17.42 2.64 10.05
N GLU A 104 17.88 1.59 9.40
CA GLU A 104 18.62 1.70 8.12
C GLU A 104 17.69 2.17 6.98
N ALA A 105 16.45 1.73 6.98
CA ALA A 105 15.43 2.21 6.04
C ALA A 105 15.25 3.74 6.14
N ILE A 106 15.10 4.27 7.36
CA ILE A 106 14.95 5.71 7.61
C ILE A 106 16.18 6.48 7.14
N GLU A 107 17.38 6.02 7.46
CA GLU A 107 18.61 6.69 7.01
C GLU A 107 18.76 6.66 5.48
N GLN A 108 18.50 5.52 4.84
CA GLN A 108 18.52 5.43 3.38
C GLN A 108 17.51 6.39 2.75
N LEU A 109 16.30 6.45 3.27
CA LEU A 109 15.24 7.31 2.74
C LEU A 109 15.52 8.80 2.99
N ARG A 110 16.15 9.18 4.09
CA ARG A 110 16.62 10.56 4.32
C ARG A 110 17.62 11.00 3.26
N LEU A 111 18.56 10.12 2.89
CA LEU A 111 19.49 10.41 1.80
C LEU A 111 18.77 10.57 0.47
N THR A 112 17.75 9.74 0.21
CA THR A 112 16.98 9.80 -1.04
C THR A 112 16.13 11.08 -1.12
N THR A 113 15.48 11.49 -0.02
CA THR A 113 14.67 12.72 0.02
C THR A 113 15.50 14.00 -0.11
N ALA A 114 16.78 13.96 0.23
CA ALA A 114 17.71 15.08 0.04
C ALA A 114 18.15 15.29 -1.41
N ARG A 115 17.88 14.33 -2.32
CA ARG A 115 18.26 14.42 -3.74
C ARG A 115 17.52 15.53 -4.50
N ARG A 116 18.11 15.94 -5.61
CA ARG A 116 17.50 16.86 -6.55
C ARG A 116 17.55 16.29 -7.96
N PRO A 117 16.46 16.31 -8.74
CA PRO A 117 15.11 16.80 -8.35
C PRO A 117 14.47 15.94 -7.24
N PRO A 118 13.52 16.52 -6.47
CA PRO A 118 12.82 15.76 -5.40
C PRO A 118 12.02 14.60 -5.97
N PHE A 119 12.04 13.47 -5.27
CA PHE A 119 11.27 12.28 -5.62
C PHE A 119 10.19 12.03 -4.54
N LEU A 120 8.96 12.47 -4.79
CA LEU A 120 7.87 12.46 -3.81
C LEU A 120 7.60 11.09 -3.18
N PRO A 121 7.67 9.95 -3.91
CA PRO A 121 7.47 8.64 -3.30
C PRO A 121 8.47 8.32 -2.17
N ALA A 122 9.69 8.89 -2.20
CA ALA A 122 10.66 8.71 -1.12
C ALA A 122 10.21 9.41 0.18
N PHE A 123 9.55 10.57 0.08
CA PHE A 123 8.99 11.26 1.24
C PHE A 123 7.83 10.46 1.86
N GLN A 124 6.95 9.89 1.03
CA GLN A 124 5.85 9.05 1.51
C GLN A 124 6.37 7.80 2.21
N GLU A 125 7.35 7.11 1.62
CA GLU A 125 7.96 5.93 2.24
C GLU A 125 8.69 6.28 3.55
N LEU A 126 9.44 7.41 3.57
CA LEU A 126 10.11 7.89 4.79
C LEU A 126 9.09 8.16 5.90
N ALA A 127 8.02 8.88 5.59
CA ALA A 127 6.95 9.17 6.54
C ALA A 127 6.30 7.88 7.06
N GLY A 128 6.05 6.90 6.19
CA GLY A 128 5.55 5.58 6.56
C GLY A 128 6.47 4.83 7.52
N GLN A 129 7.78 4.83 7.28
CA GLN A 129 8.76 4.18 8.16
C GLN A 129 8.90 4.91 9.50
N LEU A 130 8.86 6.25 9.51
CA LEU A 130 8.86 7.06 10.73
C LEU A 130 7.59 6.79 11.56
N ALA A 131 6.43 6.74 10.94
CA ALA A 131 5.16 6.43 11.61
C ALA A 131 5.18 5.03 12.26
N LYS A 132 5.66 4.02 11.53
CA LYS A 132 5.86 2.66 12.06
C LYS A 132 6.90 2.58 13.19
N ALA A 133 7.80 3.56 13.27
CA ALA A 133 8.76 3.72 14.38
C ALA A 133 8.19 4.51 15.56
N GLY A 134 6.92 4.96 15.50
CA GLY A 134 6.29 5.82 16.51
C GLY A 134 6.72 7.28 16.46
N ARG A 135 7.51 7.69 15.45
CA ARG A 135 8.05 9.05 15.27
C ARG A 135 7.08 9.90 14.46
N ILE A 136 5.84 10.04 14.96
CA ILE A 136 4.72 10.63 14.21
C ILE A 136 4.97 12.09 13.86
N ASP A 137 5.52 12.90 14.77
CA ASP A 137 5.78 14.31 14.50
C ASP A 137 6.84 14.52 13.40
N GLU A 138 7.85 13.65 13.34
CA GLU A 138 8.82 13.69 12.25
C GLU A 138 8.19 13.25 10.91
N ALA A 139 7.30 12.25 10.94
CA ALA A 139 6.56 11.83 9.75
C ALA A 139 5.69 12.99 9.21
N ILE A 140 5.00 13.71 10.09
CA ILE A 140 4.22 14.89 9.73
C ILE A 140 5.11 15.95 9.07
N ALA A 141 6.23 16.30 9.69
CA ALA A 141 7.15 17.29 9.13
C ALA A 141 7.69 16.90 7.74
N VAL A 142 7.95 15.60 7.52
CA VAL A 142 8.37 15.07 6.20
C VAL A 142 7.28 15.24 5.15
N VAL A 143 6.02 14.93 5.49
CA VAL A 143 4.91 15.07 4.54
C VAL A 143 4.57 16.53 4.28
N GLU A 144 4.62 17.41 5.30
CA GLU A 144 4.46 18.86 5.14
C GLU A 144 5.54 19.44 4.22
N GLY A 145 6.79 19.00 4.36
CA GLY A 145 7.88 19.35 3.46
C GLY A 145 7.64 18.90 2.02
N ALA A 146 7.07 17.71 1.83
CA ALA A 146 6.68 17.22 0.50
C ALA A 146 5.49 17.99 -0.09
N LEU A 147 4.51 18.36 0.72
CA LEU A 147 3.38 19.21 0.30
C LEU A 147 3.82 20.62 -0.10
N ALA A 148 4.86 21.17 0.51
CA ALA A 148 5.44 22.45 0.05
C ALA A 148 6.00 22.36 -1.39
N LEU A 149 6.39 21.16 -1.84
CA LEU A 149 6.85 20.92 -3.20
C LEU A 149 5.69 20.55 -4.16
N ALA A 150 4.62 19.97 -3.67
CA ALA A 150 3.46 19.52 -4.44
C ALA A 150 2.15 19.76 -3.66
N PRO A 151 1.68 21.02 -3.53
CA PRO A 151 0.52 21.37 -2.69
C PRO A 151 -0.77 20.68 -3.09
N GLU A 152 -0.94 20.41 -4.39
CA GLU A 152 -2.15 19.79 -4.96
C GLU A 152 -2.16 18.25 -4.84
N SER A 153 -1.13 17.66 -4.24
CA SER A 153 -1.04 16.20 -4.14
C SER A 153 -2.05 15.65 -3.11
N ILE A 154 -3.14 15.11 -3.61
CA ILE A 154 -4.16 14.46 -2.78
C ILE A 154 -3.57 13.28 -1.98
N ASP A 155 -2.63 12.53 -2.55
CA ASP A 155 -2.00 11.41 -1.85
C ASP A 155 -1.20 11.87 -0.63
N LEU A 156 -0.45 12.98 -0.73
CA LEU A 156 0.25 13.56 0.41
C LEU A 156 -0.72 14.16 1.45
N GLN A 157 -1.83 14.76 1.01
CA GLN A 157 -2.87 15.26 1.91
C GLN A 157 -3.52 14.09 2.69
N LEU A 158 -3.78 12.96 2.03
CA LEU A 158 -4.27 11.75 2.70
C LEU A 158 -3.27 11.20 3.71
N ASP A 159 -1.99 11.15 3.35
CA ASP A 159 -0.94 10.68 4.25
C ASP A 159 -0.82 11.61 5.48
N LEU A 160 -0.88 12.93 5.28
CA LEU A 160 -0.88 13.91 6.37
C LEU A 160 -2.09 13.74 7.29
N ALA A 161 -3.27 13.56 6.72
CA ALA A 161 -4.50 13.34 7.50
C ALA A 161 -4.42 12.06 8.34
N ARG A 162 -3.92 10.95 7.77
CA ARG A 162 -3.69 9.69 8.49
C ARG A 162 -2.72 9.86 9.66
N LEU A 163 -1.63 10.60 9.47
CA LEU A 163 -0.66 10.89 10.52
C LEU A 163 -1.29 11.74 11.65
N HIS A 164 -2.12 12.74 11.33
CA HIS A 164 -2.86 13.49 12.33
C HIS A 164 -3.87 12.62 13.09
N LEU A 165 -4.55 11.66 12.42
CA LEU A 165 -5.40 10.67 13.11
C LEU A 165 -4.59 9.79 14.08
N GLN A 166 -3.41 9.32 13.66
CA GLN A 166 -2.52 8.54 14.53
C GLN A 166 -2.04 9.34 15.73
N ARG A 167 -1.81 10.65 15.56
CA ARG A 167 -1.47 11.57 16.65
C ARG A 167 -2.67 11.95 17.52
N ASN A 168 -3.88 11.48 17.17
CA ASN A 168 -5.16 11.86 17.78
C ASN A 168 -5.56 13.33 17.58
N ASP A 169 -5.01 13.99 16.58
CA ASP A 169 -5.37 15.35 16.16
C ASP A 169 -6.47 15.31 15.09
N ARG A 170 -7.67 14.93 15.54
CA ARG A 170 -8.81 14.65 14.64
C ARG A 170 -9.32 15.91 13.94
N SER A 171 -9.24 17.07 14.59
CA SER A 171 -9.70 18.33 14.01
C SER A 171 -8.88 18.71 12.78
N LYS A 172 -7.54 18.59 12.84
CA LYS A 172 -6.68 18.83 11.70
C LYS A 172 -6.88 17.81 10.59
N ALA A 173 -6.98 16.53 10.94
CA ALA A 173 -7.26 15.48 9.96
C ALA A 173 -8.56 15.76 9.19
N ARG A 174 -9.64 16.13 9.89
CA ARG A 174 -10.93 16.46 9.25
C ARG A 174 -10.84 17.69 8.36
N ALA A 175 -10.13 18.72 8.78
CA ALA A 175 -9.93 19.93 7.95
C ALA A 175 -9.22 19.58 6.64
N ILE A 176 -8.12 18.80 6.69
CA ILE A 176 -7.37 18.36 5.51
C ILE A 176 -8.26 17.49 4.62
N LEU A 177 -8.98 16.51 5.18
CA LEU A 177 -9.83 15.60 4.41
C LEU A 177 -11.02 16.31 3.78
N SER A 178 -11.60 17.32 4.46
CA SER A 178 -12.68 18.13 3.88
C SER A 178 -12.18 18.94 2.69
N ALA A 179 -11.02 19.58 2.80
CA ALA A 179 -10.40 20.28 1.67
C ALA A 179 -10.07 19.34 0.50
N ALA A 180 -9.50 18.16 0.80
CA ALA A 180 -9.21 17.13 -0.21
C ALA A 180 -10.49 16.63 -0.92
N ARG A 181 -11.60 16.43 -0.17
CA ARG A 181 -12.90 16.04 -0.73
C ARG A 181 -13.43 17.10 -1.70
N ASP A 182 -13.32 18.36 -1.35
CA ASP A 182 -13.82 19.45 -2.18
C ASP A 182 -12.99 19.59 -3.47
N ALA A 183 -11.68 19.29 -3.40
CA ALA A 183 -10.78 19.28 -4.55
C ALA A 183 -10.93 18.03 -5.44
N ALA A 184 -11.23 16.86 -4.86
CA ALA A 184 -11.27 15.58 -5.59
C ALA A 184 -12.42 14.66 -5.09
N PRO A 185 -13.69 15.04 -5.26
CA PRO A 185 -14.85 14.33 -4.70
C PRO A 185 -15.02 12.91 -5.23
N GLY A 186 -14.46 12.58 -6.39
CA GLY A 186 -14.52 11.26 -7.00
C GLY A 186 -13.52 10.24 -6.44
N ARG A 187 -12.68 10.62 -5.47
CA ARG A 187 -11.69 9.71 -4.88
C ARG A 187 -12.24 9.01 -3.63
N PRO A 188 -12.53 7.71 -3.70
CA PRO A 188 -13.13 6.97 -2.58
C PRO A 188 -12.23 6.94 -1.33
N GLU A 189 -10.90 6.99 -1.49
CA GLU A 189 -9.96 7.00 -0.38
C GLU A 189 -10.20 8.18 0.58
N ILE A 190 -10.53 9.35 0.04
CA ILE A 190 -10.82 10.56 0.85
C ILE A 190 -12.05 10.32 1.72
N TRP A 191 -13.11 9.78 1.13
CA TRP A 191 -14.35 9.49 1.84
C TRP A 191 -14.15 8.44 2.94
N ILE A 192 -13.31 7.43 2.69
CA ILE A 192 -12.97 6.40 3.68
C ILE A 192 -12.24 7.01 4.88
N GLU A 193 -11.23 7.85 4.64
CA GLU A 193 -10.47 8.47 5.73
C GLU A 193 -11.31 9.52 6.49
N LEU A 194 -12.18 10.26 5.78
CA LEU A 194 -13.12 11.19 6.43
C LEU A 194 -14.12 10.42 7.31
N ALA A 195 -14.66 9.31 6.81
CA ALA A 195 -15.55 8.45 7.59
C ALA A 195 -14.86 7.91 8.86
N ARG A 196 -13.59 7.50 8.76
CA ARG A 196 -12.80 7.08 9.94
C ARG A 196 -12.63 8.19 10.95
N ALA A 197 -12.34 9.42 10.51
CA ALA A 197 -12.24 10.56 11.41
C ALA A 197 -13.56 10.83 12.14
N LEU A 198 -14.68 10.81 11.40
CA LEU A 198 -16.04 10.99 11.94
C LEU A 198 -16.42 9.87 12.92
N LEU A 199 -16.10 8.61 12.59
CA LEU A 199 -16.32 7.46 13.46
C LEU A 199 -15.60 7.61 14.80
N LEU A 200 -14.34 8.07 14.78
CA LEU A 200 -13.57 8.31 16.00
C LEU A 200 -14.15 9.43 16.86
N ASP A 201 -14.88 10.35 16.25
CA ASP A 201 -15.60 11.43 16.95
C ASP A 201 -17.02 11.01 17.41
N GLY A 202 -17.45 9.77 17.12
CA GLY A 202 -18.78 9.26 17.42
C GLY A 202 -19.88 9.80 16.50
N GLU A 203 -19.52 10.45 15.40
CA GLU A 203 -20.47 10.98 14.42
C GLU A 203 -20.90 9.86 13.44
N TYR A 204 -21.53 8.81 13.95
CA TYR A 204 -21.80 7.57 13.21
C TYR A 204 -22.65 7.77 11.96
N ALA A 205 -23.63 8.69 12.01
CA ALA A 205 -24.49 8.98 10.85
C ALA A 205 -23.69 9.61 9.70
N ALA A 206 -22.88 10.62 10.01
CA ALA A 206 -22.03 11.28 9.01
C ALA A 206 -20.94 10.32 8.49
N ALA A 207 -20.37 9.46 9.34
CA ALA A 207 -19.43 8.42 8.94
C ALA A 207 -20.08 7.41 7.99
N ALA A 208 -21.31 6.96 8.28
CA ALA A 208 -22.06 6.04 7.41
C ALA A 208 -22.33 6.66 6.03
N ASP A 209 -22.67 7.94 5.96
CA ASP A 209 -22.87 8.65 4.68
C ASP A 209 -21.57 8.75 3.90
N ALA A 210 -20.45 9.07 4.54
CA ALA A 210 -19.15 9.10 3.89
C ALA A 210 -18.73 7.71 3.37
N TYR A 211 -18.96 6.62 4.11
CA TYR A 211 -18.72 5.26 3.62
C TYR A 211 -19.65 4.90 2.44
N ARG A 212 -20.91 5.33 2.43
CA ARG A 212 -21.82 5.16 1.27
C ARG A 212 -21.28 5.87 0.03
N HIS A 213 -20.75 7.07 0.17
CA HIS A 213 -20.09 7.79 -0.93
C HIS A 213 -18.87 7.01 -1.46
N ALA A 214 -18.02 6.47 -0.60
CA ALA A 214 -16.91 5.64 -1.01
C ALA A 214 -17.38 4.39 -1.78
N LEU A 215 -18.41 3.70 -1.27
CA LEU A 215 -18.98 2.49 -1.89
C LEU A 215 -19.70 2.79 -3.22
N ALA A 216 -20.21 4.00 -3.44
CA ALA A 216 -20.75 4.40 -4.74
C ALA A 216 -19.70 4.35 -5.86
N HIS A 217 -18.42 4.63 -5.51
CA HIS A 217 -17.28 4.54 -6.43
C HIS A 217 -16.62 3.15 -6.45
N ARG A 218 -16.70 2.40 -5.34
CA ARG A 218 -16.14 1.04 -5.19
C ARG A 218 -17.16 0.09 -4.55
N PRO A 219 -18.17 -0.37 -5.32
CA PRO A 219 -19.25 -1.21 -4.77
C PRO A 219 -18.76 -2.53 -4.15
N ASP A 220 -17.64 -3.06 -4.63
CA ASP A 220 -17.10 -4.35 -4.21
C ASP A 220 -16.09 -4.26 -3.05
N ASP A 221 -15.88 -3.06 -2.47
CA ASP A 221 -14.98 -2.91 -1.33
C ASP A 221 -15.62 -3.47 -0.05
N ALA A 222 -15.31 -4.73 0.22
CA ALA A 222 -15.79 -5.46 1.39
C ALA A 222 -15.34 -4.84 2.71
N SER A 223 -14.14 -4.23 2.74
CA SER A 223 -13.62 -3.58 3.93
C SER A 223 -14.43 -2.35 4.29
N THR A 224 -14.66 -1.47 3.32
CA THR A 224 -15.48 -0.27 3.50
C THR A 224 -16.93 -0.63 3.85
N ARG A 225 -17.46 -1.72 3.28
CA ARG A 225 -18.80 -2.23 3.61
C ARG A 225 -18.89 -2.72 5.06
N ALA A 226 -17.86 -3.36 5.57
CA ALA A 226 -17.82 -3.78 6.98
C ALA A 226 -17.69 -2.59 7.94
N ASP A 227 -16.97 -1.52 7.55
CA ASP A 227 -16.87 -0.30 8.33
C ASP A 227 -18.19 0.47 8.35
N LEU A 228 -18.92 0.53 7.22
CA LEU A 228 -20.28 1.04 7.17
C LEU A 228 -21.22 0.27 8.11
N ALA A 229 -21.10 -1.06 8.11
CA ALA A 229 -21.91 -1.90 9.00
C ALA A 229 -21.66 -1.59 10.48
N ALA A 230 -20.43 -1.33 10.87
CA ALA A 230 -20.11 -0.92 12.24
C ALA A 230 -20.83 0.39 12.62
N CYS A 231 -20.83 1.39 11.73
CA CYS A 231 -21.57 2.64 11.97
C CYS A 231 -23.07 2.39 12.12
N LEU A 232 -23.66 1.55 11.26
CA LEU A 232 -25.10 1.22 11.33
C LEU A 232 -25.46 0.51 12.63
N LEU A 233 -24.62 -0.41 13.10
CA LEU A 233 -24.79 -1.09 14.38
C LEU A 233 -24.70 -0.11 15.55
N GLU A 234 -23.78 0.86 15.53
CA GLU A 234 -23.70 1.89 16.56
C GLU A 234 -24.94 2.78 16.61
N MET A 235 -25.55 3.06 15.45
CA MET A 235 -26.80 3.80 15.32
C MET A 235 -28.05 3.00 15.72
N GLY A 236 -27.93 1.69 16.02
CA GLY A 236 -29.04 0.80 16.32
C GLY A 236 -29.74 0.22 15.08
N ASP A 237 -29.33 0.57 13.87
CA ASP A 237 -29.84 -0.05 12.63
C ASP A 237 -29.19 -1.43 12.42
N ARG A 238 -29.64 -2.36 13.27
CA ARG A 238 -29.11 -3.72 13.32
C ARG A 238 -29.32 -4.49 12.03
N GLU A 239 -30.48 -4.33 11.42
CA GLU A 239 -30.84 -5.07 10.20
C GLU A 239 -29.92 -4.70 9.04
N ALA A 240 -29.76 -3.41 8.79
CA ALA A 240 -28.85 -2.93 7.75
C ALA A 240 -27.39 -3.24 8.08
N GLY A 241 -26.95 -3.11 9.32
CA GLY A 241 -25.62 -3.46 9.77
C GLY A 241 -25.29 -4.93 9.51
N GLU A 242 -26.14 -5.86 9.97
CA GLU A 242 -25.95 -7.30 9.76
C GLU A 242 -26.00 -7.67 8.25
N ALA A 243 -26.88 -7.05 7.46
CA ALA A 243 -26.95 -7.28 6.01
C ALA A 243 -25.65 -6.87 5.31
N ASN A 244 -25.06 -5.71 5.68
CA ASN A 244 -23.78 -5.26 5.15
C ASN A 244 -22.65 -6.21 5.53
N LEU A 245 -22.60 -6.73 6.78
CA LEU A 245 -21.60 -7.72 7.19
C LEU A 245 -21.71 -9.04 6.43
N ARG A 246 -22.92 -9.55 6.21
CA ARG A 246 -23.14 -10.74 5.38
C ARG A 246 -22.65 -10.50 3.94
N SER A 247 -22.93 -9.31 3.39
CA SER A 247 -22.46 -8.94 2.06
C SER A 247 -20.94 -8.86 2.00
N ALA A 248 -20.28 -8.23 2.98
CA ALA A 248 -18.83 -8.18 3.07
C ALA A 248 -18.20 -9.58 3.21
N PHE A 249 -18.80 -10.45 4.02
CA PHE A 249 -18.31 -11.83 4.21
C PHE A 249 -18.40 -12.67 2.95
N ARG A 250 -19.39 -12.46 2.08
CA ARG A 250 -19.50 -13.15 0.77
C ARG A 250 -18.32 -12.87 -0.16
N SER A 251 -17.59 -11.79 0.05
CA SER A 251 -16.37 -11.48 -0.73
C SER A 251 -15.17 -12.37 -0.36
N GLY A 252 -15.24 -13.09 0.75
CA GLY A 252 -14.22 -14.06 1.14
C GLY A 252 -14.10 -14.27 2.65
N SER A 253 -13.62 -15.45 3.03
CA SER A 253 -13.44 -15.84 4.43
C SER A 253 -12.43 -14.94 5.20
N HIS A 254 -11.55 -14.23 4.51
CA HIS A 254 -10.64 -13.27 5.13
C HIS A 254 -11.36 -12.11 5.83
N MET A 255 -12.62 -11.84 5.47
CA MET A 255 -13.45 -10.84 6.14
C MET A 255 -14.01 -11.27 7.50
N LEU A 256 -13.87 -12.57 7.89
CA LEU A 256 -14.43 -13.10 9.13
C LEU A 256 -13.99 -12.31 10.37
N GLY A 257 -12.69 -12.04 10.49
CA GLY A 257 -12.15 -11.30 11.65
C GLY A 257 -12.75 -9.90 11.78
N ARG A 258 -12.84 -9.17 10.66
CA ARG A 258 -13.39 -7.81 10.64
C ARG A 258 -14.90 -7.80 10.91
N ALA A 259 -15.65 -8.73 10.30
CA ALA A 259 -17.09 -8.86 10.54
C ALA A 259 -17.39 -9.25 11.98
N ASN A 260 -16.64 -10.19 12.55
CA ASN A 260 -16.77 -10.56 13.95
C ASN A 260 -16.45 -9.40 14.89
N HIS A 261 -15.38 -8.64 14.61
CA HIS A 261 -15.03 -7.45 15.40
C HIS A 261 -16.18 -6.43 15.38
N ALA A 262 -16.71 -6.10 14.22
CA ALA A 262 -17.82 -5.16 14.09
C ALA A 262 -19.06 -5.62 14.88
N LEU A 263 -19.39 -6.94 14.85
CA LEU A 263 -20.50 -7.49 15.64
C LEU A 263 -20.29 -7.41 17.14
N VAL A 264 -19.06 -7.70 17.62
CA VAL A 264 -18.77 -7.79 19.05
C VAL A 264 -18.49 -6.42 19.68
N ALA A 265 -17.83 -5.53 18.93
CA ALA A 265 -17.41 -4.22 19.42
C ALA A 265 -18.52 -3.16 19.38
N SER A 266 -19.53 -3.33 18.52
CA SER A 266 -20.61 -2.34 18.38
C SER A 266 -21.65 -2.45 19.49
N SER A 267 -22.19 -1.29 19.91
CA SER A 267 -23.16 -1.16 21.01
C SER A 267 -24.44 -1.99 20.79
N HIS A 268 -24.87 -2.16 19.56
CA HIS A 268 -26.06 -2.93 19.18
C HIS A 268 -25.71 -4.19 18.35
N GLY A 269 -24.46 -4.67 18.47
CA GLY A 269 -24.00 -5.86 17.80
C GLY A 269 -24.47 -7.18 18.41
N ARG A 270 -23.77 -8.26 18.08
CA ARG A 270 -24.04 -9.61 18.61
C ARG A 270 -22.75 -10.23 19.11
N PHE A 271 -22.84 -10.92 20.23
CA PHE A 271 -21.76 -11.74 20.77
C PHE A 271 -21.98 -13.22 20.45
N PHE A 272 -20.92 -13.90 20.04
CA PHE A 272 -20.93 -15.32 19.73
C PHE A 272 -19.87 -16.05 20.55
N PHE A 273 -20.26 -17.14 21.25
CA PHE A 273 -19.32 -17.93 22.06
C PHE A 273 -18.38 -18.81 21.23
N ARG A 274 -18.71 -19.07 19.95
CA ARG A 274 -17.93 -19.94 19.07
C ARG A 274 -17.74 -19.30 17.70
N PRO A 275 -16.50 -19.34 17.13
CA PRO A 275 -16.24 -18.83 15.79
C PRO A 275 -17.14 -19.46 14.72
N SER A 276 -17.48 -20.74 14.83
CA SER A 276 -18.39 -21.45 13.90
C SER A 276 -19.80 -20.87 13.89
N ALA A 277 -20.26 -20.32 15.03
CA ALA A 277 -21.56 -19.66 15.08
C ALA A 277 -21.56 -18.31 14.35
N VAL A 278 -20.44 -17.57 14.39
CA VAL A 278 -20.26 -16.35 13.58
C VAL A 278 -20.31 -16.69 12.09
N VAL A 279 -19.57 -17.71 11.66
CA VAL A 279 -19.56 -18.13 10.25
C VAL A 279 -20.98 -18.49 9.80
N LYS A 280 -21.69 -19.33 10.56
CA LYS A 280 -23.07 -19.72 10.24
C LYS A 280 -24.01 -18.52 10.15
N PHE A 281 -23.88 -17.57 11.06
CA PHE A 281 -24.68 -16.34 11.07
C PHE A 281 -24.39 -15.45 9.84
N LEU A 282 -23.13 -15.34 9.40
CA LEU A 282 -22.73 -14.53 8.25
C LEU A 282 -23.05 -15.19 6.90
N GLN A 283 -23.22 -16.52 6.88
CA GLN A 283 -23.63 -17.27 5.68
C GLN A 283 -25.15 -17.12 5.39
N GLY A 284 -25.95 -16.77 6.39
CA GLY A 284 -27.41 -16.60 6.30
C GLY A 284 -28.10 -17.80 6.81
#